data_c0b924083525c845ce054586bfde1774
#
_entry.id   c0b924083525c845ce054586bfde1774
#
_cell.length_a   1.000
_cell.length_b   1.000
_cell.length_c   1.000
_cell.angle_alpha   90.00
_cell.angle_beta   90.00
_cell.angle_gamma   90.00
#
_symmetry.space_group_name_H-M   'P 1'
#
loop_
_entity.id
_entity.type
_entity.pdbx_description
1 polymer ?
#
loop_
_entity_poly.entity_id
_entity_poly.type
_entity_poly.pdbx_seq_one_letter_code
_entity_poly.pdbx_strand_id
1 'polypeptide(L)'
;MTAIRVVVRNPSGLHARPAALFVRTCGQFGSKITVANPAADKGPVDAKSILSVLTLGVSSGTEIEVSAEGDDAEAALAAIREAVEGGLGEGPGAAA
;
A
#
# COMPACT_ATOMS: atom_id res chain seq x y z
N MET A 1 3.05 1.96 -17.47
CA MET A 1 2.81 1.51 -16.08
C MET A 1 4.05 1.75 -15.24
N THR A 2 3.87 2.30 -14.06
CA THR A 2 4.96 2.59 -13.14
C THR A 2 4.73 1.82 -11.85
N ALA A 3 5.80 1.26 -11.28
CA ALA A 3 5.68 0.45 -10.07
C ALA A 3 6.79 0.80 -9.08
N ILE A 4 6.46 0.66 -7.79
CA ILE A 4 7.44 0.79 -6.72
C ILE A 4 7.31 -0.40 -5.77
N ARG A 5 8.37 -0.66 -5.02
CA ARG A 5 8.33 -1.61 -3.93
C ARG A 5 8.63 -0.88 -2.64
N VAL A 6 7.80 -1.12 -1.64
CA VAL A 6 7.97 -0.50 -0.32
C VAL A 6 7.73 -1.54 0.75
N VAL A 7 8.41 -1.38 1.89
CA VAL A 7 8.24 -2.28 3.02
C VAL A 7 7.24 -1.67 4.00
N VAL A 8 6.23 -2.45 4.37
CA VAL A 8 5.23 -2.05 5.35
C VAL A 8 5.83 -2.31 6.73
N ARG A 9 6.08 -1.25 7.48
CA ARG A 9 6.80 -1.33 8.75
C ARG A 9 5.96 -1.04 9.99
N ASN A 10 4.72 -0.58 9.80
CA ASN A 10 3.85 -0.31 10.93
C ASN A 10 3.41 -1.62 11.60
N PRO A 11 3.11 -1.58 12.91
CA PRO A 11 2.86 -2.82 13.67
C PRO A 11 1.76 -3.70 13.13
N SER A 12 0.66 -3.11 12.65
CA SER A 12 -0.50 -3.87 12.18
C SER A 12 -0.42 -4.34 10.73
N GLY A 13 0.62 -3.92 9.98
CA GLY A 13 0.68 -4.22 8.57
C GLY A 13 -0.49 -3.58 7.82
N LEU A 14 -1.03 -4.26 6.83
CA LEU A 14 -2.19 -3.77 6.08
C LEU A 14 -3.48 -4.40 6.59
N HIS A 15 -3.80 -4.10 7.84
CA HIS A 15 -5.04 -4.53 8.49
C HIS A 15 -5.67 -3.33 9.19
N ALA A 16 -6.98 -3.38 9.43
CA ALA A 16 -7.72 -2.39 10.19
C ALA A 16 -7.48 -0.95 9.68
N ARG A 17 -7.14 -0.02 10.58
CA ARG A 17 -6.97 1.38 10.21
C ARG A 17 -5.85 1.62 9.19
N PRO A 18 -4.68 0.98 9.29
CA PRO A 18 -3.64 1.16 8.26
C PRO A 18 -4.11 0.79 6.86
N ALA A 19 -4.87 -0.29 6.72
CA ALA A 19 -5.41 -0.67 5.42
C ALA A 19 -6.39 0.38 4.90
N ALA A 20 -7.23 0.93 5.78
CA ALA A 20 -8.18 1.97 5.39
C ALA A 20 -7.45 3.23 4.92
N LEU A 21 -6.37 3.62 5.61
CA LEU A 21 -5.58 4.78 5.22
C LEU A 21 -4.88 4.54 3.88
N PHE A 22 -4.35 3.35 3.66
CA PHE A 22 -3.73 2.98 2.40
C PHE A 22 -4.73 3.12 1.25
N VAL A 23 -5.91 2.53 1.41
CA VAL A 23 -6.97 2.59 0.39
C VAL A 23 -7.41 4.03 0.14
N ARG A 24 -7.56 4.83 1.20
CA ARG A 24 -7.95 6.23 1.07
C ARG A 24 -6.89 7.01 0.28
N THR A 25 -5.62 6.79 0.57
CA THR A 25 -4.53 7.44 -0.14
C THR A 25 -4.59 7.10 -1.63
N CYS A 26 -4.77 5.83 -1.95
CA CYS A 26 -4.90 5.40 -3.34
C CYS A 26 -6.12 6.03 -4.01
N GLY A 27 -7.21 6.17 -3.28
CA GLY A 27 -8.46 6.73 -3.80
C GLY A 27 -8.40 8.21 -4.15
N GLN A 28 -7.36 8.93 -3.70
CA GLN A 28 -7.20 10.34 -4.00
C GLN A 28 -6.72 10.59 -5.44
N PHE A 29 -6.30 9.55 -6.13
CA PHE A 29 -5.72 9.67 -7.47
C PHE A 29 -6.59 8.98 -8.50
N GLY A 30 -6.63 9.54 -9.72
CA GLY A 30 -7.43 8.98 -10.79
C GLY A 30 -6.80 7.78 -11.47
N SER A 31 -5.49 7.58 -11.30
CA SER A 31 -4.80 6.44 -11.90
C SER A 31 -5.34 5.12 -11.39
N LYS A 32 -5.23 4.10 -12.25
CA LYS A 32 -5.50 2.73 -11.83
C LYS A 32 -4.33 2.27 -10.97
N ILE A 33 -4.61 1.83 -9.75
CA ILE A 33 -3.58 1.45 -8.80
C ILE A 33 -3.83 0.03 -8.34
N THR A 34 -2.79 -0.81 -8.39
CA THR A 34 -2.86 -2.18 -7.92
C THR A 34 -1.75 -2.40 -6.89
N VAL A 35 -1.95 -3.38 -6.02
CA VAL A 35 -0.99 -3.74 -4.99
C VAL A 35 -0.88 -5.25 -4.91
N ALA A 36 0.34 -5.73 -4.68
CA ALA A 36 0.62 -7.15 -4.59
C ALA A 36 1.51 -7.43 -3.40
N ASN A 37 1.45 -8.67 -2.92
CA ASN A 37 2.35 -9.21 -1.91
C ASN A 37 3.19 -10.29 -2.59
N PRO A 38 4.34 -9.94 -3.20
CA PRO A 38 5.10 -10.90 -3.98
C PRO A 38 5.62 -12.08 -3.17
N ALA A 39 5.99 -11.85 -1.91
CA ALA A 39 6.53 -12.92 -1.08
C ALA A 39 5.51 -14.03 -0.83
N ALA A 40 4.23 -13.69 -0.81
CA ALA A 40 3.15 -14.67 -0.62
C ALA A 40 2.51 -15.08 -1.94
N ASP A 41 3.00 -14.56 -3.05
CA ASP A 41 2.46 -14.83 -4.39
C ASP A 41 0.97 -14.45 -4.46
N LYS A 42 0.62 -13.30 -3.89
CA LYS A 42 -0.76 -12.79 -3.87
C LYS A 42 -0.87 -11.46 -4.59
N GLY A 43 -1.94 -11.29 -5.33
CA GLY A 43 -2.21 -10.10 -6.12
C GLY A 43 -1.60 -10.21 -7.50
N PRO A 44 -1.58 -9.11 -8.26
CA PRO A 44 -2.03 -7.78 -7.84
C PRO A 44 -3.55 -7.66 -7.73
N VAL A 45 -3.98 -6.82 -6.80
CA VAL A 45 -5.41 -6.55 -6.58
C VAL A 45 -5.65 -5.05 -6.61
N ASP A 46 -6.91 -4.64 -6.68
CA ASP A 46 -7.29 -3.24 -6.71
C ASP A 46 -6.94 -2.57 -5.38
N ALA A 47 -6.01 -1.62 -5.41
CA ALA A 47 -5.56 -0.93 -4.21
C ALA A 47 -6.61 0.03 -3.65
N LYS A 48 -7.68 0.30 -4.39
CA LYS A 48 -8.77 1.16 -3.93
C LYS A 48 -9.91 0.37 -3.28
N SER A 49 -9.75 -0.96 -3.17
CA SER A 49 -10.74 -1.84 -2.54
C SER A 49 -10.18 -2.37 -1.23
N ILE A 50 -10.79 -1.98 -0.10
CA ILE A 50 -10.34 -2.43 1.21
C ILE A 50 -10.39 -3.96 1.33
N LEU A 51 -11.45 -4.58 0.83
CA LEU A 51 -11.58 -6.04 0.90
C LEU A 51 -10.47 -6.73 0.12
N SER A 52 -10.12 -6.20 -1.05
CA SER A 52 -9.06 -6.78 -1.86
C SER A 52 -7.70 -6.65 -1.18
N VAL A 53 -7.43 -5.49 -0.60
CA VAL A 53 -6.17 -5.24 0.10
C VAL A 53 -6.02 -6.20 1.29
N LEU A 54 -7.10 -6.43 2.02
CA LEU A 54 -7.06 -7.32 3.18
C LEU A 54 -6.74 -8.77 2.80
N THR A 55 -7.02 -9.17 1.56
CA THR A 55 -6.72 -10.54 1.12
C THR A 55 -5.23 -10.80 0.93
N LEU A 56 -4.41 -9.76 0.91
CA LEU A 56 -2.98 -9.91 0.64
C LEU A 56 -2.20 -10.46 1.83
N GLY A 57 -2.74 -10.40 3.02
CA GLY A 57 -2.07 -10.92 4.21
C GLY A 57 -0.77 -10.20 4.54
N VAL A 58 -0.72 -8.89 4.31
CA VAL A 58 0.51 -8.11 4.54
C VAL A 58 0.67 -7.82 6.03
N SER A 59 1.76 -8.30 6.60
CA SER A 59 2.11 -8.03 7.99
C SER A 59 3.31 -7.08 8.06
N SER A 60 3.66 -6.67 9.28
CA SER A 60 4.81 -5.79 9.49
C SER A 60 6.08 -6.45 8.94
N GLY A 61 6.84 -5.70 8.17
CA GLY A 61 8.07 -6.19 7.55
C GLY A 61 7.89 -6.75 6.15
N THR A 62 6.67 -6.82 5.66
CA THR A 62 6.40 -7.35 4.31
C THR A 62 6.63 -6.27 3.26
N GLU A 63 7.32 -6.63 2.18
CA GLU A 63 7.47 -5.75 1.02
C GLU A 63 6.27 -5.93 0.11
N ILE A 64 5.67 -4.81 -0.28
CA ILE A 64 4.57 -4.81 -1.25
C ILE A 64 5.02 -4.14 -2.54
N GLU A 65 4.38 -4.51 -3.65
CA GLU A 65 4.61 -3.87 -4.93
C GLU A 65 3.34 -3.11 -5.33
N VAL A 66 3.48 -1.81 -5.55
CA VAL A 66 2.37 -0.94 -5.92
C VAL A 66 2.62 -0.45 -7.33
N SER A 67 1.64 -0.65 -8.20
CA SER A 67 1.71 -0.22 -9.60
C SER A 67 0.63 0.79 -9.89
N ALA A 68 0.93 1.79 -10.70
CA ALA A 68 -0.03 2.82 -11.08
C ALA A 68 0.04 3.08 -12.56
N GLU A 69 -1.13 3.32 -13.16
CA GLU A 69 -1.25 3.63 -14.58
C GLU A 69 -2.25 4.76 -14.75
N GLY A 70 -1.81 5.86 -15.33
CA GLY A 70 -2.64 7.03 -15.53
C GLY A 70 -1.83 8.31 -15.46
N ASP A 71 -2.52 9.45 -15.63
CA ASP A 71 -1.85 10.75 -15.73
C ASP A 71 -1.17 11.16 -14.43
N ASP A 72 -1.68 10.74 -13.27
CA ASP A 72 -1.12 11.10 -11.98
C ASP A 72 -0.40 9.92 -11.32
N ALA A 73 0.04 8.94 -12.11
CA ALA A 73 0.67 7.73 -11.59
C ALA A 73 1.89 8.01 -10.71
N GLU A 74 2.78 8.91 -11.16
CA GLU A 74 3.97 9.21 -10.38
C GLU A 74 3.65 9.91 -9.08
N ALA A 75 2.71 10.86 -9.12
CA ALA A 75 2.27 11.55 -7.91
C ALA A 75 1.61 10.57 -6.94
N ALA A 76 0.81 9.64 -7.48
CA ALA A 76 0.16 8.62 -6.67
C ALA A 76 1.17 7.74 -5.96
N LEU A 77 2.17 7.25 -6.69
CA LEU A 77 3.18 6.37 -6.09
C LEU A 77 4.03 7.10 -5.06
N ALA A 78 4.33 8.38 -5.29
CA ALA A 78 5.07 9.18 -4.30
C ALA A 78 4.27 9.33 -3.00
N ALA A 79 2.98 9.62 -3.12
CA ALA A 79 2.12 9.77 -1.94
C ALA A 79 1.94 8.44 -1.21
N ILE A 80 1.82 7.34 -1.93
CA ILE A 80 1.69 6.02 -1.34
C ILE A 80 2.97 5.62 -0.61
N ARG A 81 4.12 5.86 -1.23
CA ARG A 81 5.40 5.59 -0.58
C ARG A 81 5.52 6.37 0.73
N GLU A 82 5.20 7.66 0.69
CA GLU A 82 5.26 8.49 1.89
C GLU A 82 4.33 7.98 2.98
N ALA A 83 3.11 7.60 2.62
CA ALA A 83 2.15 7.09 3.58
C ALA A 83 2.63 5.79 4.22
N VAL A 84 3.15 4.86 3.42
CA VAL A 84 3.62 3.56 3.91
C VAL A 84 4.86 3.74 4.78
N GLU A 85 5.84 4.54 4.32
CA GLU A 85 7.06 4.78 5.07
C GLU A 85 6.80 5.56 6.34
N GLY A 86 5.75 6.37 6.37
CA GLY A 86 5.33 7.10 7.55
C GLY A 86 4.55 6.27 8.56
N GLY A 87 4.28 5.00 8.25
CA GLY A 87 3.65 4.07 9.20
C GLY A 87 2.14 3.99 9.14
N LEU A 88 1.51 4.56 8.12
CA LEU A 88 0.06 4.46 7.90
C LEU A 88 -0.75 4.79 9.17
N GLY A 89 -0.37 5.86 9.83
CA GLY A 89 -1.08 6.33 11.01
C GLY A 89 -0.62 5.70 12.33
N GLU A 90 0.23 4.66 12.28
CA GLU A 90 0.75 3.99 13.48
C GLU A 90 2.22 4.31 13.75
N GLY A 91 2.87 4.99 12.80
CA GLY A 91 4.29 5.20 12.85
C GLY A 91 5.08 3.93 12.55
N PRO A 92 6.41 4.04 12.35
CA PRO A 92 7.24 2.86 12.15
C PRO A 92 7.19 1.97 13.39
N GLY A 93 7.00 0.66 13.19
CA GLY A 93 6.88 -0.27 14.31
C GLY A 93 8.04 -0.23 15.27
N ALA A 94 9.25 -0.09 14.74
CA ALA A 94 10.46 -0.06 15.56
C ALA A 94 10.59 1.21 16.38
N ALA A 95 9.77 2.21 16.12
CA ALA A 95 9.83 3.48 16.86
C ALA A 95 9.15 3.41 18.21
N ALA A 96 8.47 2.34 18.46
CA ALA A 96 7.75 2.19 19.72
C ALA A 96 8.68 2.15 20.91
#